data_829374c0c4a734a2ca3480bba1c18a42
#
_entry.id   829374c0c4a734a2ca3480bba1c18a42
#
_cell.length_a   1.000
_cell.length_b   1.000
_cell.length_c   1.000
_cell.angle_alpha   90.00
_cell.angle_beta   90.00
_cell.angle_gamma   90.00
#
_symmetry.space_group_name_H-M   'P 1'
#
loop_
_entity.id
_entity.type
_entity.pdbx_description
1 polymer ?
#
loop_
_entity_poly.entity_id
_entity_poly.type
_entity_poly.pdbx_seq_one_letter_code
_entity_poly.pdbx_strand_id
1 'polypeptide(L)'
;MRICFKHAQVWKDGSLRPADVLVSDGRIVSIGDRVSCSTDTVCIEVHNAVIFPGFVDVHVHLREPGFSYKETIRTGTLAAAHGGFAHVAAMPNLNPVPDCKASLEEELRRIQESACVHVHPYGAISVGQKGEQLADLDAMAPKVIAFSDDGKGVQSESLMREAMEQCRKLGKILAAHCEDNRLLCGGYIHDGAYAKTHSHRGICSESEWGQIARDVRLAEETGCAYHVCHVSTKESVSIIREAKRRGVNVTCETGPHYLTFTEDDLQEDGRFKMNPPLRSREDRDALIEGLLDGTIDMIVTDHAPHSREEKARGLEKSAMGVVGLETSFAACYTSLVKPGVLPLGKLVDLMHDAPMRRFGCGTELAIGQPADLTVFNLSESYVVEPEQFLSMGRATPFAGVTLTGVCKMTMIDGKIVWKEETL
;
A
#
# COMPACT_ATOMS: atom_id res chain seq x y z
N MET A 1 -11.50 21.78 19.12
CA MET A 1 -12.74 21.74 18.27
C MET A 1 -13.45 20.43 18.53
N ARG A 2 -14.80 20.47 18.67
CA ARG A 2 -15.62 19.25 18.88
C ARG A 2 -16.43 18.93 17.63
N ILE A 3 -16.36 17.71 17.17
CA ILE A 3 -17.10 17.21 16.00
C ILE A 3 -17.86 15.96 16.42
N CYS A 4 -19.14 15.87 16.07
CA CYS A 4 -19.95 14.69 16.30
C CYS A 4 -20.49 14.16 14.96
N PHE A 5 -20.11 12.95 14.61
CA PHE A 5 -20.69 12.22 13.49
C PHE A 5 -21.97 11.55 13.95
N LYS A 6 -23.06 11.85 13.30
CA LYS A 6 -24.41 11.38 13.65
C LYS A 6 -24.92 10.35 12.65
N HIS A 7 -25.67 9.37 13.16
CA HIS A 7 -26.39 8.37 12.36
C HIS A 7 -25.49 7.53 11.43
N ALA A 8 -24.23 7.32 11.82
CA ALA A 8 -23.30 6.51 11.07
C ALA A 8 -23.50 5.00 11.31
N GLN A 9 -23.04 4.20 10.36
CA GLN A 9 -22.61 2.83 10.64
C GLN A 9 -21.14 2.88 11.04
N VAL A 10 -20.78 2.37 12.20
CA VAL A 10 -19.40 2.40 12.69
C VAL A 10 -18.82 0.98 12.66
N TRP A 11 -17.64 0.84 12.08
CA TRP A 11 -16.90 -0.43 12.11
C TRP A 11 -16.36 -0.68 13.51
N LYS A 12 -16.82 -1.74 14.14
CA LYS A 12 -16.41 -2.10 15.49
C LYS A 12 -16.47 -3.62 15.70
N ASP A 13 -15.43 -4.18 16.29
CA ASP A 13 -15.34 -5.61 16.64
C ASP A 13 -15.71 -6.54 15.46
N GLY A 14 -15.23 -6.22 14.24
CA GLY A 14 -15.46 -7.03 13.04
C GLY A 14 -16.87 -6.90 12.43
N SER A 15 -17.67 -5.91 12.85
CA SER A 15 -19.04 -5.70 12.35
C SER A 15 -19.42 -4.22 12.25
N LEU A 16 -20.44 -3.94 11.43
CA LEU A 16 -21.06 -2.61 11.35
C LEU A 16 -22.15 -2.47 12.41
N ARG A 17 -22.12 -1.36 13.15
CA ARG A 17 -23.12 -1.03 14.17
C ARG A 17 -23.57 0.42 14.03
N PRO A 18 -24.87 0.72 14.11
CA PRO A 18 -25.33 2.11 14.19
C PRO A 18 -24.74 2.77 15.42
N ALA A 19 -24.06 3.91 15.26
CA ALA A 19 -23.52 4.68 16.36
C ALA A 19 -23.19 6.12 15.94
N ASP A 20 -23.17 7.01 16.93
CA ASP A 20 -22.58 8.34 16.83
C ASP A 20 -21.12 8.27 17.27
N VAL A 21 -20.24 9.09 16.69
CA VAL A 21 -18.84 9.23 17.09
C VAL A 21 -18.55 10.67 17.44
N LEU A 22 -18.12 10.93 18.69
CA LEU A 22 -17.72 12.25 19.14
C LEU A 22 -16.19 12.36 19.20
N VAL A 23 -15.67 13.36 18.53
CA VAL A 23 -14.26 13.74 18.52
C VAL A 23 -14.10 15.07 19.27
N SER A 24 -13.15 15.16 20.19
CA SER A 24 -12.75 16.38 20.86
C SER A 24 -11.23 16.41 21.00
N ASP A 25 -10.64 17.57 20.71
CA ASP A 25 -9.22 17.82 20.89
C ASP A 25 -8.31 16.74 20.26
N GLY A 26 -8.69 16.34 19.05
CA GLY A 26 -7.94 15.36 18.24
C GLY A 26 -8.20 13.90 18.60
N ARG A 27 -9.05 13.60 19.60
CA ARG A 27 -9.28 12.24 20.07
C ARG A 27 -10.74 11.83 19.99
N ILE A 28 -10.98 10.53 19.84
CA ILE A 28 -12.31 9.94 19.98
C ILE A 28 -12.67 9.91 21.46
N VAL A 29 -13.71 10.63 21.84
CA VAL A 29 -14.12 10.71 23.26
C VAL A 29 -15.38 9.90 23.58
N SER A 30 -16.16 9.56 22.54
CA SER A 30 -17.36 8.71 22.72
C SER A 30 -17.74 8.01 21.42
N ILE A 31 -18.17 6.76 21.53
CA ILE A 31 -18.82 5.98 20.47
C ILE A 31 -20.06 5.32 21.08
N GLY A 32 -21.26 5.59 20.58
CA GLY A 32 -22.49 5.01 21.12
C GLY A 32 -23.76 5.42 20.36
N ASP A 33 -24.88 4.74 20.63
CA ASP A 33 -26.14 4.89 19.91
C ASP A 33 -26.72 6.32 19.92
N ARG A 34 -26.46 7.08 20.97
CA ARG A 34 -26.84 8.50 21.11
C ARG A 34 -25.78 9.22 21.93
N VAL A 35 -25.02 10.07 21.25
CA VAL A 35 -24.01 10.90 21.92
C VAL A 35 -24.58 12.31 22.12
N SER A 36 -24.58 12.78 23.36
CA SER A 36 -25.01 14.15 23.69
C SER A 36 -23.96 15.16 23.18
N CYS A 37 -24.42 16.13 22.41
CA CYS A 37 -23.58 17.22 21.90
C CYS A 37 -23.86 18.51 22.67
N SER A 38 -22.81 19.24 23.00
CA SER A 38 -22.90 20.60 23.52
C SER A 38 -23.14 21.60 22.39
N THR A 39 -23.52 22.82 22.71
CA THR A 39 -23.85 23.86 21.71
C THR A 39 -22.66 24.28 20.85
N ASP A 40 -21.44 24.01 21.30
CA ASP A 40 -20.17 24.26 20.58
C ASP A 40 -19.69 23.07 19.71
N THR A 41 -20.50 22.00 19.61
CA THR A 41 -20.19 20.82 18.83
C THR A 41 -20.68 20.95 17.40
N VAL A 42 -19.81 20.81 16.42
CA VAL A 42 -20.18 20.68 15.01
C VAL A 42 -20.75 19.29 14.77
N CYS A 43 -22.03 19.19 14.42
CA CYS A 43 -22.65 17.92 14.06
C CYS A 43 -22.56 17.71 12.55
N ILE A 44 -22.07 16.53 12.14
CA ILE A 44 -22.00 16.07 10.75
C ILE A 44 -22.94 14.88 10.63
N GLU A 45 -23.97 15.01 9.80
CA GLU A 45 -24.88 13.92 9.50
C GLU A 45 -24.22 12.95 8.50
N VAL A 46 -24.11 11.68 8.87
CA VAL A 46 -23.42 10.66 8.07
C VAL A 46 -24.42 9.56 7.69
N HIS A 47 -25.42 9.96 6.90
CA HIS A 47 -26.46 9.02 6.45
C HIS A 47 -25.91 8.07 5.38
N ASN A 48 -26.24 6.77 5.50
CA ASN A 48 -25.86 5.73 4.53
C ASN A 48 -24.33 5.57 4.33
N ALA A 49 -23.53 6.03 5.28
CA ALA A 49 -22.07 5.88 5.22
C ALA A 49 -21.52 5.13 6.43
N VAL A 50 -20.35 4.56 6.25
CA VAL A 50 -19.63 3.77 7.25
C VAL A 50 -18.40 4.53 7.70
N ILE A 51 -18.21 4.62 9.01
CA ILE A 51 -16.96 5.10 9.60
C ILE A 51 -16.06 3.88 9.84
N PHE A 52 -14.91 3.87 9.20
CA PHE A 52 -13.81 2.93 9.42
C PHE A 52 -12.67 3.60 10.18
N PRO A 53 -11.75 2.83 10.82
CA PRO A 53 -10.45 3.37 11.17
C PRO A 53 -9.76 3.83 9.88
N GLY A 54 -8.91 4.84 9.95
CA GLY A 54 -8.13 5.27 8.79
C GLY A 54 -7.23 4.14 8.29
N PHE A 55 -7.28 3.83 7.01
CA PHE A 55 -6.51 2.72 6.43
C PHE A 55 -5.00 2.97 6.49
N VAL A 56 -4.24 1.88 6.37
CA VAL A 56 -2.78 1.86 6.42
C VAL A 56 -2.25 1.24 5.13
N ASP A 57 -1.39 1.95 4.41
CA ASP A 57 -0.70 1.44 3.24
C ASP A 57 0.81 1.42 3.50
N VAL A 58 1.38 0.24 3.56
CA VAL A 58 2.80 0.07 3.88
C VAL A 58 3.71 0.09 2.66
N HIS A 59 3.17 0.43 1.47
CA HIS A 59 3.95 0.44 0.22
C HIS A 59 3.49 1.54 -0.74
N VAL A 60 4.10 2.72 -0.65
CA VAL A 60 3.83 3.84 -1.55
C VAL A 60 5.12 4.55 -1.98
N HIS A 61 5.09 5.24 -3.12
CA HIS A 61 6.20 6.04 -3.64
C HIS A 61 5.80 7.52 -3.71
N LEU A 62 6.26 8.32 -2.75
CA LEU A 62 5.98 9.75 -2.71
C LEU A 62 6.95 10.60 -3.56
N ARG A 63 7.98 9.97 -4.14
CA ARG A 63 8.88 10.54 -5.14
C ARG A 63 9.67 11.79 -4.69
N GLU A 64 9.48 12.30 -3.52
CA GLU A 64 10.16 13.48 -2.98
C GLU A 64 10.96 13.12 -1.72
N PRO A 65 12.24 13.52 -1.65
CA PRO A 65 13.01 14.37 -2.57
C PRO A 65 13.45 13.72 -3.89
N GLY A 66 13.76 14.57 -4.86
CA GLY A 66 14.48 14.22 -6.09
C GLY A 66 13.62 14.01 -7.34
N PHE A 67 12.38 13.58 -7.20
CA PHE A 67 11.49 13.28 -8.33
C PHE A 67 10.13 13.98 -8.22
N SER A 68 10.10 15.19 -7.66
CA SER A 68 8.87 15.96 -7.42
C SER A 68 8.07 16.28 -8.69
N TYR A 69 8.64 16.08 -9.89
CA TYR A 69 7.93 16.19 -11.16
C TYR A 69 6.99 14.99 -11.43
N LYS A 70 7.15 13.88 -10.69
CA LYS A 70 6.28 12.69 -10.76
C LYS A 70 5.20 12.73 -9.68
N GLU A 71 5.59 13.11 -8.47
CA GLU A 71 4.74 13.24 -7.29
C GLU A 71 5.44 14.08 -6.24
N THR A 72 4.68 14.77 -5.39
CA THR A 72 5.17 15.41 -4.18
C THR A 72 4.58 14.74 -2.94
N ILE A 73 5.23 14.89 -1.79
CA ILE A 73 4.67 14.42 -0.51
C ILE A 73 3.27 15.00 -0.30
N ARG A 74 3.08 16.28 -0.65
CA ARG A 74 1.77 16.95 -0.52
C ARG A 74 0.69 16.30 -1.36
N THR A 75 0.94 16.07 -2.65
CA THR A 75 -0.06 15.51 -3.57
C THR A 75 -0.30 14.03 -3.32
N GLY A 76 0.75 13.23 -3.05
CA GLY A 76 0.60 11.81 -2.70
C GLY A 76 -0.15 11.60 -1.38
N THR A 77 0.10 12.45 -0.36
CA THR A 77 -0.65 12.36 0.90
C THR A 77 -2.09 12.87 0.79
N LEU A 78 -2.39 13.81 -0.12
CA LEU A 78 -3.77 14.16 -0.47
C LEU A 78 -4.48 13.01 -1.19
N ALA A 79 -3.80 12.32 -2.11
CA ALA A 79 -4.33 11.11 -2.75
C ALA A 79 -4.59 9.99 -1.72
N ALA A 80 -3.69 9.82 -0.74
CA ALA A 80 -3.90 8.90 0.37
C ALA A 80 -5.16 9.27 1.18
N ALA A 81 -5.30 10.54 1.57
CA ALA A 81 -6.48 11.02 2.27
C ALA A 81 -7.77 10.81 1.46
N HIS A 82 -7.76 11.07 0.16
CA HIS A 82 -8.89 10.80 -0.74
C HIS A 82 -9.23 9.31 -0.82
N GLY A 83 -8.22 8.42 -0.75
CA GLY A 83 -8.42 6.97 -0.72
C GLY A 83 -8.81 6.40 0.65
N GLY A 84 -8.89 7.24 1.71
CA GLY A 84 -9.24 6.81 3.06
C GLY A 84 -8.06 6.35 3.91
N PHE A 85 -6.82 6.56 3.47
CA PHE A 85 -5.61 6.19 4.20
C PHE A 85 -5.20 7.28 5.19
N ALA A 86 -5.00 6.88 6.45
CA ALA A 86 -4.46 7.73 7.50
C ALA A 86 -2.94 7.58 7.66
N HIS A 87 -2.40 6.42 7.32
CA HIS A 87 -0.99 6.11 7.42
C HIS A 87 -0.48 5.54 6.11
N VAL A 88 0.66 6.04 5.66
CA VAL A 88 1.36 5.50 4.48
C VAL A 88 2.84 5.30 4.79
N ALA A 89 3.45 4.24 4.25
CA ALA A 89 4.87 4.01 4.39
C ALA A 89 5.58 4.24 3.04
N ALA A 90 6.50 5.22 3.02
CA ALA A 90 7.15 5.70 1.81
C ALA A 90 8.42 4.92 1.50
N MET A 91 8.50 4.30 0.33
CA MET A 91 9.65 3.54 -0.15
C MET A 91 10.86 4.42 -0.45
N PRO A 92 12.11 3.91 -0.26
CA PRO A 92 13.33 4.71 -0.22
C PRO A 92 13.92 5.06 -1.60
N ASN A 93 13.24 4.77 -2.70
CA ASN A 93 13.74 5.03 -4.05
C ASN A 93 13.66 6.51 -4.45
N LEU A 94 14.39 7.32 -3.73
CA LEU A 94 14.44 8.79 -3.78
C LEU A 94 15.81 9.30 -4.27
N ASN A 95 15.97 10.62 -4.35
CA ASN A 95 17.25 11.25 -4.64
C ASN A 95 17.42 12.54 -3.80
N PRO A 96 18.28 12.54 -2.77
CA PRO A 96 19.15 11.42 -2.38
C PRO A 96 18.34 10.21 -1.81
N VAL A 97 18.91 9.01 -1.98
CA VAL A 97 18.39 7.81 -1.32
C VAL A 97 18.57 7.95 0.19
N PRO A 98 17.57 7.62 1.04
CA PRO A 98 17.72 7.60 2.50
C PRO A 98 18.53 6.37 2.95
N ASP A 99 19.84 6.41 2.71
CA ASP A 99 20.82 5.37 3.03
C ASP A 99 21.74 5.71 4.20
N CYS A 100 21.59 6.91 4.75
CA CYS A 100 22.27 7.40 5.93
C CYS A 100 21.41 8.43 6.68
N LYS A 101 21.85 8.79 7.89
CA LYS A 101 21.13 9.75 8.73
C LYS A 101 20.81 11.08 8.01
N ALA A 102 21.78 11.63 7.28
CA ALA A 102 21.62 12.96 6.67
C ALA A 102 20.57 12.97 5.54
N SER A 103 20.57 11.95 4.67
CA SER A 103 19.57 11.83 3.60
C SER A 103 18.17 11.52 4.15
N LEU A 104 18.06 10.72 5.21
CA LEU A 104 16.81 10.47 5.89
C LEU A 104 16.26 11.74 6.60
N GLU A 105 17.11 12.54 7.23
CA GLU A 105 16.69 13.81 7.85
C GLU A 105 16.09 14.80 6.85
N GLU A 106 16.61 14.85 5.63
CA GLU A 106 16.04 15.67 4.54
C GLU A 106 14.63 15.19 4.16
N GLU A 107 14.41 13.89 4.02
CA GLU A 107 13.08 13.33 3.76
C GLU A 107 12.10 13.63 4.91
N LEU A 108 12.51 13.38 6.15
CA LEU A 108 11.69 13.64 7.35
C LEU A 108 11.29 15.12 7.48
N ARG A 109 12.20 16.03 7.14
CA ARG A 109 11.89 17.49 7.13
C ARG A 109 10.78 17.79 6.13
N ARG A 110 10.86 17.24 4.90
CA ARG A 110 9.83 17.43 3.87
C ARG A 110 8.50 16.82 4.25
N ILE A 111 8.51 15.64 4.86
CA ILE A 111 7.31 15.00 5.42
C ILE A 111 6.64 15.93 6.43
N GLN A 112 7.40 16.47 7.38
CA GLN A 112 6.87 17.38 8.39
C GLN A 112 6.27 18.65 7.81
N GLU A 113 6.87 19.19 6.73
CA GLU A 113 6.43 20.44 6.08
C GLU A 113 5.17 20.26 5.21
N SER A 114 4.96 19.07 4.62
CA SER A 114 4.03 18.92 3.48
C SER A 114 2.97 17.85 3.66
N ALA A 115 3.19 16.83 4.49
CA ALA A 115 2.27 15.71 4.61
C ALA A 115 0.96 16.11 5.32
N CYS A 116 -0.16 15.61 4.83
CA CYS A 116 -1.47 15.75 5.47
C CYS A 116 -1.99 14.46 6.12
N VAL A 117 -1.33 13.33 5.89
CA VAL A 117 -1.52 12.06 6.60
C VAL A 117 -0.21 11.64 7.26
N HIS A 118 -0.23 10.62 8.12
CA HIS A 118 0.99 10.11 8.73
C HIS A 118 1.85 9.39 7.70
N VAL A 119 3.10 9.83 7.54
CA VAL A 119 4.07 9.23 6.62
C VAL A 119 5.21 8.59 7.41
N HIS A 120 5.48 7.32 7.13
CA HIS A 120 6.51 6.52 7.76
C HIS A 120 7.57 6.15 6.71
N PRO A 121 8.79 6.74 6.74
CA PRO A 121 9.79 6.44 5.72
C PRO A 121 10.41 5.05 5.91
N TYR A 122 10.79 4.42 4.81
CA TYR A 122 11.74 3.32 4.80
C TYR A 122 13.17 3.84 4.71
N GLY A 123 14.13 3.14 5.35
CA GLY A 123 15.54 3.30 5.05
C GLY A 123 15.97 2.35 3.93
N ALA A 124 16.96 2.73 3.14
CA ALA A 124 17.54 1.83 2.15
C ALA A 124 18.36 0.72 2.84
N ILE A 125 18.36 -0.49 2.23
CA ILE A 125 19.20 -1.62 2.66
C ILE A 125 20.65 -1.35 2.26
N SER A 126 20.87 -0.88 1.03
CA SER A 126 22.22 -0.66 0.50
C SER A 126 22.48 0.79 0.12
N VAL A 127 23.74 1.20 0.15
CA VAL A 127 24.18 2.54 -0.24
C VAL A 127 23.73 2.86 -1.67
N GLY A 128 22.94 3.93 -1.81
CA GLY A 128 22.38 4.36 -3.08
C GLY A 128 21.45 3.31 -3.74
N GLN A 129 20.97 2.32 -2.99
CA GLN A 129 20.22 1.16 -3.51
C GLN A 129 20.98 0.43 -4.64
N LYS A 130 22.29 0.24 -4.49
CA LYS A 130 23.14 -0.41 -5.51
C LYS A 130 23.31 -1.90 -5.28
N GLY A 131 22.94 -2.42 -4.10
CA GLY A 131 23.12 -3.83 -3.74
C GLY A 131 24.58 -4.26 -3.55
N GLU A 132 25.50 -3.32 -3.32
CA GLU A 132 26.94 -3.56 -3.21
C GLU A 132 27.47 -3.45 -1.77
N GLN A 133 26.97 -2.49 -1.01
CA GLN A 133 27.40 -2.19 0.36
C GLN A 133 26.18 -1.87 1.23
N LEU A 134 26.17 -2.38 2.46
CA LEU A 134 25.14 -2.10 3.44
C LEU A 134 25.09 -0.59 3.77
N ALA A 135 23.89 -0.03 3.86
CA ALA A 135 23.64 1.34 4.29
C ALA A 135 23.86 1.49 5.82
N ASP A 136 23.77 2.69 6.34
CA ASP A 136 23.90 2.97 7.78
C ASP A 136 22.59 2.67 8.52
N LEU A 137 22.26 1.37 8.63
CA LEU A 137 21.00 0.91 9.23
C LEU A 137 20.89 1.31 10.70
N ASP A 138 21.98 1.30 11.46
CA ASP A 138 22.00 1.65 12.88
C ASP A 138 21.57 3.10 13.11
N ALA A 139 22.10 4.03 12.33
CA ALA A 139 21.77 5.44 12.45
C ALA A 139 20.35 5.77 12.02
N MET A 140 19.78 4.99 11.08
CA MET A 140 18.44 5.21 10.55
C MET A 140 17.33 4.49 11.34
N ALA A 141 17.64 3.36 11.97
CA ALA A 141 16.65 2.49 12.62
C ALA A 141 15.66 3.21 13.57
N PRO A 142 16.06 4.21 14.37
CA PRO A 142 15.12 4.91 15.27
C PRO A 142 14.03 5.72 14.55
N LYS A 143 14.22 6.03 13.26
CA LYS A 143 13.39 6.97 12.48
C LYS A 143 12.66 6.32 11.30
N VAL A 144 12.98 5.09 10.94
CA VAL A 144 12.36 4.38 9.82
C VAL A 144 11.40 3.30 10.32
N ILE A 145 10.39 2.99 9.51
CA ILE A 145 9.44 1.91 9.80
C ILE A 145 10.08 0.54 9.56
N ALA A 146 10.83 0.40 8.47
CA ALA A 146 11.53 -0.81 8.04
C ALA A 146 12.65 -0.44 7.07
N PHE A 147 13.35 -1.44 6.51
CA PHE A 147 14.38 -1.25 5.49
C PHE A 147 13.99 -1.96 4.18
N SER A 148 14.26 -1.30 3.05
CA SER A 148 13.99 -1.84 1.72
C SER A 148 14.94 -1.25 0.67
N ASP A 149 15.25 -2.03 -0.36
CA ASP A 149 15.79 -1.52 -1.64
C ASP A 149 14.74 -1.61 -2.74
N ASP A 150 13.48 -1.31 -2.41
CA ASP A 150 12.37 -1.46 -3.33
C ASP A 150 12.62 -0.88 -4.71
N GLY A 151 12.09 -1.58 -5.72
CA GLY A 151 12.26 -1.31 -7.15
C GLY A 151 13.55 -1.85 -7.75
N LYS A 152 14.45 -2.50 -6.98
CA LYS A 152 15.72 -3.05 -7.50
C LYS A 152 16.04 -4.47 -7.05
N GLY A 153 15.54 -4.90 -5.92
CA GLY A 153 15.88 -6.17 -5.31
C GLY A 153 17.38 -6.32 -4.95
N VAL A 154 17.68 -6.95 -3.85
CA VAL A 154 19.09 -7.24 -3.45
C VAL A 154 19.54 -8.53 -4.12
N GLN A 155 20.45 -8.44 -5.11
CA GLN A 155 20.91 -9.58 -5.91
C GLN A 155 21.90 -10.46 -5.15
N SER A 156 22.74 -9.86 -4.28
CA SER A 156 23.75 -10.57 -3.49
C SER A 156 23.14 -11.29 -2.29
N GLU A 157 23.27 -12.62 -2.25
CA GLU A 157 22.80 -13.42 -1.10
C GLU A 157 23.56 -13.05 0.17
N SER A 158 24.88 -12.78 0.08
CA SER A 158 25.68 -12.40 1.25
C SER A 158 25.27 -11.05 1.83
N LEU A 159 25.02 -10.05 0.97
CA LEU A 159 24.53 -8.75 1.43
C LEU A 159 23.12 -8.84 2.03
N MET A 160 22.22 -9.63 1.42
CA MET A 160 20.88 -9.86 1.96
C MET A 160 20.95 -10.51 3.34
N ARG A 161 21.81 -11.51 3.54
CA ARG A 161 22.04 -12.14 4.85
C ARG A 161 22.53 -11.13 5.88
N GLU A 162 23.56 -10.35 5.55
CA GLU A 162 24.11 -9.31 6.42
C GLU A 162 23.03 -8.28 6.82
N ALA A 163 22.24 -7.84 5.86
CA ALA A 163 21.11 -6.92 6.10
C ALA A 163 20.06 -7.54 7.04
N MET A 164 19.68 -8.80 6.82
CA MET A 164 18.74 -9.51 7.67
C MET A 164 19.26 -9.69 9.12
N GLU A 165 20.52 -10.05 9.27
CA GLU A 165 21.18 -10.17 10.59
C GLU A 165 21.18 -8.83 11.34
N GLN A 166 21.47 -7.73 10.62
CA GLN A 166 21.46 -6.40 11.21
C GLN A 166 20.03 -5.93 11.54
N CYS A 167 19.07 -6.13 10.63
CA CYS A 167 17.65 -5.83 10.90
C CYS A 167 17.13 -6.58 12.13
N ARG A 168 17.49 -7.86 12.28
CA ARG A 168 17.12 -8.63 13.48
C ARG A 168 17.70 -8.02 14.76
N LYS A 169 18.98 -7.62 14.77
CA LYS A 169 19.61 -6.98 15.94
C LYS A 169 18.91 -5.67 16.31
N LEU A 170 18.48 -4.92 15.31
CA LEU A 170 17.77 -3.63 15.46
C LEU A 170 16.27 -3.79 15.75
N GLY A 171 15.72 -5.01 15.71
CA GLY A 171 14.28 -5.24 15.85
C GLY A 171 13.46 -4.66 14.70
N LYS A 172 14.04 -4.58 13.49
CA LYS A 172 13.41 -4.01 12.31
C LYS A 172 12.98 -5.08 11.31
N ILE A 173 11.97 -4.74 10.52
CA ILE A 173 11.53 -5.54 9.37
C ILE A 173 12.46 -5.24 8.19
N LEU A 174 12.78 -6.26 7.41
CA LEU A 174 13.34 -6.10 6.08
C LEU A 174 12.27 -6.43 5.06
N ALA A 175 11.89 -5.42 4.25
CA ALA A 175 10.89 -5.56 3.19
C ALA A 175 11.60 -5.63 1.82
N ALA A 176 11.22 -6.56 0.96
CA ALA A 176 11.95 -6.82 -0.26
C ALA A 176 11.06 -6.87 -1.51
N HIS A 177 11.41 -6.03 -2.48
CA HIS A 177 11.06 -6.23 -3.89
C HIS A 177 11.87 -7.42 -4.40
N CYS A 178 11.20 -8.51 -4.74
CA CYS A 178 11.84 -9.75 -5.15
C CYS A 178 11.88 -9.87 -6.67
N GLU A 179 13.06 -9.66 -7.24
CA GLU A 179 13.27 -9.75 -8.69
C GLU A 179 14.73 -10.17 -9.00
N ASP A 180 14.89 -11.32 -9.61
CA ASP A 180 16.20 -11.76 -10.12
C ASP A 180 16.49 -11.11 -11.47
N ASN A 181 17.38 -10.12 -11.47
CA ASN A 181 17.74 -9.35 -12.67
C ASN A 181 18.30 -10.20 -13.82
N ARG A 182 18.86 -11.39 -13.52
CA ARG A 182 19.42 -12.29 -14.53
C ARG A 182 18.33 -12.93 -15.38
N LEU A 183 17.10 -13.00 -14.87
CA LEU A 183 15.95 -13.64 -15.53
C LEU A 183 15.05 -12.66 -16.27
N LEU A 184 15.31 -11.34 -16.18
CA LEU A 184 14.45 -10.33 -16.82
C LEU A 184 14.54 -10.33 -18.34
N CYS A 185 15.70 -10.61 -18.92
CA CYS A 185 15.95 -10.66 -20.36
C CYS A 185 15.41 -9.43 -21.13
N GLY A 186 15.37 -8.25 -20.47
CA GLY A 186 14.79 -7.02 -21.04
C GLY A 186 13.28 -7.05 -21.16
N GLY A 187 12.59 -7.95 -20.43
CA GLY A 187 11.16 -8.04 -20.33
C GLY A 187 10.53 -6.83 -19.63
N TYR A 188 9.25 -6.62 -19.88
CA TYR A 188 8.51 -5.47 -19.33
C TYR A 188 7.03 -5.75 -19.05
N ILE A 189 6.54 -6.95 -19.40
CA ILE A 189 5.24 -7.51 -19.04
C ILE A 189 5.43 -8.99 -18.67
N HIS A 190 4.38 -9.68 -18.25
CA HIS A 190 4.44 -11.12 -17.97
C HIS A 190 4.83 -11.95 -19.21
N ASP A 191 5.69 -12.97 -19.03
CA ASP A 191 6.00 -13.97 -20.08
C ASP A 191 4.86 -14.99 -20.23
N GLY A 192 3.71 -14.48 -20.67
CA GLY A 192 2.48 -15.24 -20.82
C GLY A 192 1.97 -15.28 -22.27
N ALA A 193 0.68 -15.53 -22.40
CA ALA A 193 0.00 -15.63 -23.69
C ALA A 193 0.00 -14.31 -24.46
N TYR A 194 -0.27 -13.19 -23.74
CA TYR A 194 -0.29 -11.87 -24.37
C TYR A 194 1.08 -11.51 -24.96
N ALA A 195 2.16 -11.67 -24.20
CA ALA A 195 3.52 -11.37 -24.69
C ALA A 195 3.87 -12.17 -25.94
N LYS A 196 3.57 -13.46 -25.94
CA LYS A 196 3.84 -14.36 -27.09
C LYS A 196 3.03 -13.97 -28.32
N THR A 197 1.73 -13.69 -28.15
CA THR A 197 0.83 -13.35 -29.25
C THR A 197 1.17 -12.00 -29.90
N HIS A 198 1.61 -11.02 -29.08
CA HIS A 198 1.90 -9.65 -29.56
C HIS A 198 3.41 -9.39 -29.75
N SER A 199 4.25 -10.42 -29.63
CA SER A 199 5.71 -10.32 -29.82
C SER A 199 6.40 -9.36 -28.84
N HIS A 200 5.93 -9.31 -27.59
CA HIS A 200 6.56 -8.59 -26.50
C HIS A 200 7.59 -9.44 -25.76
N ARG A 201 8.52 -8.78 -25.07
CA ARG A 201 9.46 -9.45 -24.17
C ARG A 201 8.82 -9.62 -22.79
N GLY A 202 8.77 -10.87 -22.34
CA GLY A 202 8.17 -11.23 -21.07
C GLY A 202 9.16 -11.28 -19.91
N ILE A 203 8.65 -11.07 -18.69
CA ILE A 203 9.32 -11.33 -17.42
C ILE A 203 8.76 -12.64 -16.89
N CYS A 204 9.60 -13.67 -16.76
CA CYS A 204 9.16 -14.97 -16.23
C CYS A 204 8.79 -14.88 -14.74
N SER A 205 7.90 -15.77 -14.31
CA SER A 205 7.48 -15.83 -12.89
C SER A 205 8.63 -16.21 -11.95
N GLU A 206 9.61 -16.97 -12.45
CA GLU A 206 10.80 -17.39 -11.67
C GLU A 206 11.63 -16.20 -11.19
N SER A 207 11.65 -15.08 -11.90
CA SER A 207 12.34 -13.87 -11.47
C SER A 207 11.86 -13.39 -10.09
N GLU A 208 10.58 -13.57 -9.77
CA GLU A 208 9.98 -13.23 -8.47
C GLU A 208 10.15 -14.39 -7.46
N TRP A 209 9.55 -15.56 -7.74
CA TRP A 209 9.48 -16.64 -6.76
C TRP A 209 10.84 -17.25 -6.43
N GLY A 210 11.78 -17.24 -7.36
CA GLY A 210 13.14 -17.73 -7.13
C GLY A 210 13.89 -16.91 -6.07
N GLN A 211 13.74 -15.57 -6.13
CA GLN A 211 14.31 -14.69 -5.12
C GLN A 211 13.57 -14.79 -3.79
N ILE A 212 12.24 -14.91 -3.80
CA ILE A 212 11.45 -15.16 -2.59
C ILE A 212 11.90 -16.45 -1.89
N ALA A 213 12.11 -17.53 -2.63
CA ALA A 213 12.59 -18.79 -2.06
C ALA A 213 13.96 -18.65 -1.38
N ARG A 214 14.89 -17.91 -1.99
CA ARG A 214 16.20 -17.58 -1.40
C ARG A 214 16.01 -16.79 -0.10
N ASP A 215 15.22 -15.73 -0.13
CA ASP A 215 15.11 -14.79 0.98
C ASP A 215 14.34 -15.36 2.16
N VAL A 216 13.31 -16.16 1.90
CA VAL A 216 12.58 -16.91 2.94
C VAL A 216 13.52 -17.88 3.68
N ARG A 217 14.41 -18.59 2.96
CA ARG A 217 15.45 -19.44 3.57
C ARG A 217 16.38 -18.60 4.44
N LEU A 218 16.86 -17.46 3.96
CA LEU A 218 17.69 -16.55 4.74
C LEU A 218 16.98 -16.01 5.98
N ALA A 219 15.69 -15.67 5.86
CA ALA A 219 14.88 -15.23 6.99
C ALA A 219 14.72 -16.34 8.06
N GLU A 220 14.55 -17.60 7.63
CA GLU A 220 14.51 -18.76 8.52
C GLU A 220 15.84 -18.94 9.25
N GLU A 221 16.98 -18.89 8.55
CA GLU A 221 18.32 -19.04 9.09
C GLU A 221 18.73 -17.89 10.04
N THR A 222 18.39 -16.66 9.71
CA THR A 222 18.75 -15.47 10.49
C THR A 222 17.76 -15.15 11.61
N GLY A 223 16.51 -15.59 11.46
CA GLY A 223 15.39 -15.21 12.32
C GLY A 223 14.93 -13.76 12.15
N CYS A 224 15.24 -13.12 11.00
CA CYS A 224 14.82 -11.78 10.68
C CYS A 224 13.30 -11.71 10.47
N ALA A 225 12.69 -10.60 10.89
CA ALA A 225 11.34 -10.26 10.49
C ALA A 225 11.36 -9.82 9.00
N TYR A 226 10.89 -10.70 8.12
CA TYR A 226 10.93 -10.51 6.67
C TYR A 226 9.54 -10.19 6.12
N HIS A 227 9.47 -9.28 5.15
CA HIS A 227 8.24 -8.92 4.46
C HIS A 227 8.45 -8.94 2.95
N VAL A 228 7.60 -9.68 2.22
CA VAL A 228 7.64 -9.79 0.77
C VAL A 228 6.69 -8.77 0.17
N CYS A 229 7.24 -7.80 -0.58
CA CYS A 229 6.46 -6.77 -1.25
C CYS A 229 5.67 -7.35 -2.44
N HIS A 230 4.51 -6.77 -2.72
CA HIS A 230 3.68 -6.91 -3.94
C HIS A 230 3.73 -8.27 -4.65
N VAL A 231 3.45 -9.36 -3.91
CA VAL A 231 3.42 -10.73 -4.47
C VAL A 231 2.46 -10.81 -5.65
N SER A 232 2.91 -11.40 -6.75
CA SER A 232 2.13 -11.51 -7.99
C SER A 232 2.00 -12.93 -8.56
N THR A 233 2.76 -13.92 -8.08
CA THR A 233 2.79 -15.29 -8.64
C THR A 233 2.27 -16.36 -7.68
N LYS A 234 1.63 -17.39 -8.22
CA LYS A 234 1.11 -18.54 -7.46
C LYS A 234 2.20 -19.33 -6.73
N GLU A 235 3.37 -19.42 -7.33
CA GLU A 235 4.53 -20.08 -6.73
C GLU A 235 5.00 -19.31 -5.49
N SER A 236 5.04 -17.99 -5.55
CA SER A 236 5.36 -17.12 -4.41
C SER A 236 4.38 -17.35 -3.24
N VAL A 237 3.09 -17.41 -3.53
CA VAL A 237 2.06 -17.73 -2.52
C VAL A 237 2.33 -19.09 -1.88
N SER A 238 2.65 -20.10 -2.68
CA SER A 238 2.95 -21.45 -2.18
C SER A 238 4.19 -21.49 -1.28
N ILE A 239 5.27 -20.81 -1.68
CA ILE A 239 6.52 -20.72 -0.91
C ILE A 239 6.28 -20.02 0.44
N ILE A 240 5.56 -18.89 0.44
CA ILE A 240 5.26 -18.14 1.66
C ILE A 240 4.34 -18.93 2.58
N ARG A 241 3.32 -19.62 2.03
CA ARG A 241 2.42 -20.48 2.80
C ARG A 241 3.19 -21.57 3.54
N GLU A 242 4.10 -22.24 2.85
CA GLU A 242 4.93 -23.28 3.45
C GLU A 242 5.90 -22.71 4.50
N ALA A 243 6.50 -21.55 4.25
CA ALA A 243 7.36 -20.87 5.21
C ALA A 243 6.62 -20.53 6.51
N LYS A 244 5.39 -19.98 6.40
CA LYS A 244 4.54 -19.69 7.57
C LYS A 244 4.20 -20.96 8.36
N ARG A 245 3.93 -22.10 7.70
CA ARG A 245 3.70 -23.38 8.36
C ARG A 245 4.90 -23.87 9.15
N ARG A 246 6.11 -23.58 8.68
CA ARG A 246 7.35 -23.86 9.41
C ARG A 246 7.66 -22.87 10.53
N GLY A 247 6.86 -21.81 10.68
CA GLY A 247 7.04 -20.79 11.70
C GLY A 247 8.07 -19.72 11.36
N VAL A 248 8.43 -19.57 10.08
CA VAL A 248 9.29 -18.46 9.62
C VAL A 248 8.57 -17.13 9.85
N ASN A 249 9.28 -16.13 10.40
CA ASN A 249 8.74 -14.81 10.65
C ASN A 249 8.60 -14.00 9.34
N VAL A 250 7.72 -14.46 8.46
CA VAL A 250 7.46 -13.87 7.14
C VAL A 250 6.03 -13.36 7.04
N THR A 251 5.86 -12.20 6.43
CA THR A 251 4.59 -11.63 5.98
C THR A 251 4.71 -11.19 4.52
N CYS A 252 3.59 -10.98 3.85
CA CYS A 252 3.59 -10.48 2.48
C CYS A 252 2.35 -9.64 2.17
N GLU A 253 2.43 -8.94 1.05
CA GLU A 253 1.38 -8.05 0.56
C GLU A 253 1.11 -8.28 -0.94
N THR A 254 -0.04 -7.83 -1.42
CA THR A 254 -0.39 -7.79 -2.84
C THR A 254 -1.22 -6.54 -3.16
N GLY A 255 -1.37 -6.22 -4.44
CA GLY A 255 -2.06 -5.00 -4.88
C GLY A 255 -3.46 -5.24 -5.45
N PRO A 256 -4.38 -4.24 -5.37
CA PRO A 256 -5.72 -4.33 -5.97
C PRO A 256 -5.71 -4.63 -7.46
N HIS A 257 -4.71 -4.14 -8.19
CA HIS A 257 -4.56 -4.38 -9.62
C HIS A 257 -4.24 -5.85 -9.94
N TYR A 258 -3.44 -6.56 -9.11
CA TYR A 258 -3.19 -8.01 -9.24
C TYR A 258 -4.40 -8.87 -8.87
N LEU A 259 -5.28 -8.36 -8.02
CA LEU A 259 -6.51 -9.05 -7.59
C LEU A 259 -7.66 -8.88 -8.58
N THR A 260 -7.57 -7.87 -9.46
CA THR A 260 -8.65 -7.50 -10.39
C THR A 260 -8.32 -7.87 -11.83
N PHE A 261 -7.10 -7.57 -12.27
CA PHE A 261 -6.67 -7.73 -13.67
C PHE A 261 -5.69 -8.89 -13.85
N THR A 262 -5.60 -9.37 -15.09
CA THR A 262 -4.67 -10.40 -15.54
C THR A 262 -3.96 -9.95 -16.81
N GLU A 263 -3.07 -10.77 -17.37
CA GLU A 263 -2.47 -10.52 -18.67
C GLU A 263 -3.50 -10.41 -19.81
N ASP A 264 -4.70 -11.00 -19.64
CA ASP A 264 -5.79 -10.95 -20.63
C ASP A 264 -6.36 -9.52 -20.77
N ASP A 265 -6.17 -8.66 -19.77
CA ASP A 265 -6.67 -7.28 -19.75
C ASP A 265 -5.66 -6.27 -20.33
N LEU A 266 -4.45 -6.73 -20.68
CA LEU A 266 -3.38 -5.86 -21.19
C LEU A 266 -3.81 -5.14 -22.49
N GLN A 267 -3.35 -3.91 -22.61
CA GLN A 267 -3.52 -3.07 -23.80
C GLN A 267 -2.18 -2.42 -24.14
N GLU A 268 -2.02 -1.94 -25.37
CA GLU A 268 -0.81 -1.21 -25.83
C GLU A 268 -0.70 0.20 -25.20
N ASP A 269 -0.91 0.28 -23.91
CA ASP A 269 -0.98 1.52 -23.13
C ASP A 269 -0.12 1.39 -21.87
N GLY A 270 0.67 2.42 -21.58
CA GLY A 270 1.54 2.47 -20.41
C GLY A 270 0.81 2.33 -19.06
N ARG A 271 -0.52 2.57 -19.00
CA ARG A 271 -1.33 2.38 -17.80
C ARG A 271 -1.41 0.92 -17.31
N PHE A 272 -1.02 -0.04 -18.17
CA PHE A 272 -0.93 -1.46 -17.83
C PHE A 272 0.50 -1.92 -17.54
N LYS A 273 1.47 -1.00 -17.48
CA LYS A 273 2.86 -1.32 -17.19
C LYS A 273 3.22 -1.01 -15.76
N MET A 274 3.41 -2.05 -14.96
CA MET A 274 3.89 -2.03 -13.58
C MET A 274 4.88 -3.17 -13.34
N ASN A 275 5.58 -3.16 -12.22
CA ASN A 275 6.50 -4.22 -11.82
C ASN A 275 6.29 -4.57 -10.33
N PRO A 276 5.90 -5.82 -10.02
CA PRO A 276 5.65 -6.96 -10.93
C PRO A 276 4.58 -6.71 -11.99
N PRO A 277 4.63 -7.42 -13.14
CA PRO A 277 3.60 -7.29 -14.17
C PRO A 277 2.31 -8.01 -13.79
N LEU A 278 1.19 -7.63 -14.42
CA LEU A 278 -0.05 -8.41 -14.36
C LEU A 278 0.20 -9.83 -14.91
N ARG A 279 -0.12 -10.82 -14.10
CA ARG A 279 0.15 -12.24 -14.38
C ARG A 279 -1.07 -12.95 -14.96
N SER A 280 -0.98 -14.28 -15.01
CA SER A 280 -2.07 -15.15 -15.48
C SER A 280 -3.29 -15.11 -14.55
N ARG A 281 -4.41 -15.64 -15.04
CA ARG A 281 -5.61 -15.86 -14.22
C ARG A 281 -5.35 -16.79 -13.05
N GLU A 282 -4.54 -17.83 -13.26
CA GLU A 282 -4.16 -18.77 -12.20
C GLU A 282 -3.36 -18.11 -11.09
N ASP A 283 -2.49 -17.16 -11.43
CA ASP A 283 -1.74 -16.38 -10.45
C ASP A 283 -2.69 -15.50 -9.62
N ARG A 284 -3.58 -14.75 -10.29
CA ARG A 284 -4.60 -13.93 -9.61
C ARG A 284 -5.46 -14.78 -8.66
N ASP A 285 -5.94 -15.92 -9.10
CA ASP A 285 -6.81 -16.79 -8.31
C ASP A 285 -6.05 -17.34 -7.08
N ALA A 286 -4.76 -17.65 -7.21
CA ALA A 286 -3.90 -18.03 -6.09
C ALA A 286 -3.66 -16.89 -5.08
N LEU A 287 -3.57 -15.63 -5.55
CA LEU A 287 -3.51 -14.46 -4.67
C LEU A 287 -4.81 -14.33 -3.85
N ILE A 288 -5.97 -14.50 -4.49
CA ILE A 288 -7.26 -14.44 -3.81
C ILE A 288 -7.38 -15.56 -2.76
N GLU A 289 -6.97 -16.81 -3.09
CA GLU A 289 -6.89 -17.89 -2.11
C GLU A 289 -5.96 -17.54 -0.95
N GLY A 290 -4.81 -16.93 -1.24
CA GLY A 290 -3.84 -16.47 -0.24
C GLY A 290 -4.39 -15.42 0.73
N LEU A 291 -5.29 -14.53 0.26
CA LEU A 291 -6.02 -13.60 1.13
C LEU A 291 -6.99 -14.33 2.05
N LEU A 292 -7.70 -15.34 1.52
CA LEU A 292 -8.72 -16.08 2.25
C LEU A 292 -8.12 -16.98 3.34
N ASP A 293 -7.03 -17.65 3.04
CA ASP A 293 -6.39 -18.59 3.97
C ASP A 293 -5.37 -17.92 4.92
N GLY A 294 -5.11 -16.61 4.74
CA GLY A 294 -4.19 -15.83 5.58
C GLY A 294 -2.71 -16.00 5.20
N THR A 295 -2.41 -16.56 4.04
CA THR A 295 -1.05 -16.58 3.49
C THR A 295 -0.60 -15.17 3.12
N ILE A 296 -1.47 -14.38 2.47
CA ILE A 296 -1.23 -12.96 2.20
C ILE A 296 -1.83 -12.14 3.35
N ASP A 297 -1.00 -11.30 3.94
CA ASP A 297 -1.31 -10.59 5.18
C ASP A 297 -1.99 -9.26 4.94
N MET A 298 -1.69 -8.55 3.83
CA MET A 298 -2.19 -7.21 3.61
C MET A 298 -2.36 -6.86 2.14
N ILE A 299 -3.22 -5.86 1.90
CA ILE A 299 -3.42 -5.23 0.60
C ILE A 299 -2.80 -3.84 0.66
N VAL A 300 -1.91 -3.56 -0.28
CA VAL A 300 -1.21 -2.29 -0.44
C VAL A 300 -1.42 -1.77 -1.86
N THR A 301 -1.13 -0.50 -2.10
CA THR A 301 -1.36 0.05 -3.42
C THR A 301 -0.19 -0.09 -4.38
N ASP A 302 1.02 -0.13 -3.86
CA ASP A 302 2.23 0.14 -4.66
C ASP A 302 2.02 1.41 -5.52
N HIS A 303 1.50 2.45 -4.89
CA HIS A 303 1.25 3.73 -5.56
C HIS A 303 2.56 4.29 -6.10
N ALA A 304 2.80 4.11 -7.40
CA ALA A 304 4.06 4.40 -8.06
C ALA A 304 3.88 5.39 -9.23
N PRO A 305 3.64 6.69 -8.92
CA PRO A 305 3.35 7.71 -9.91
C PRO A 305 4.56 8.01 -10.82
N HIS A 306 4.25 8.28 -12.07
CA HIS A 306 5.16 8.76 -13.11
C HIS A 306 4.52 9.91 -13.88
N SER A 307 5.35 10.74 -14.54
CA SER A 307 4.84 11.84 -15.34
C SER A 307 4.04 11.34 -16.55
N ARG A 308 3.19 12.20 -17.08
CA ARG A 308 2.39 11.88 -18.27
C ARG A 308 3.29 11.48 -19.45
N GLU A 309 4.41 12.16 -19.62
CA GLU A 309 5.38 11.88 -20.70
C GLU A 309 6.05 10.52 -20.53
N GLU A 310 6.35 10.12 -19.29
CA GLU A 310 6.93 8.81 -18.98
C GLU A 310 5.93 7.66 -19.23
N LYS A 311 4.64 7.92 -19.06
CA LYS A 311 3.56 6.92 -19.25
C LYS A 311 2.93 6.92 -20.64
N ALA A 312 3.15 7.95 -21.46
CA ALA A 312 2.59 8.07 -22.81
C ALA A 312 3.42 7.37 -23.92
N ARG A 313 4.33 6.46 -23.54
CA ARG A 313 5.27 5.82 -24.48
C ARG A 313 4.87 4.40 -24.91
N GLY A 314 3.57 4.08 -24.76
CA GLY A 314 3.04 2.73 -24.99
C GLY A 314 3.52 1.70 -23.96
N LEU A 315 3.14 0.45 -24.16
CA LEU A 315 3.41 -0.62 -23.19
C LEU A 315 4.92 -0.88 -23.02
N GLU A 316 5.69 -0.92 -24.11
CA GLU A 316 7.12 -1.25 -24.07
C GLU A 316 7.98 -0.15 -23.40
N LYS A 317 7.77 1.12 -23.77
CA LYS A 317 8.71 2.20 -23.43
C LYS A 317 8.29 3.06 -22.25
N SER A 318 7.07 2.89 -21.73
CA SER A 318 6.63 3.60 -20.53
C SER A 318 7.41 3.16 -19.30
N ALA A 319 7.51 4.03 -18.31
CA ALA A 319 8.03 3.68 -17.01
C ALA A 319 7.13 2.66 -16.29
N MET A 320 7.71 1.78 -15.50
CA MET A 320 6.96 0.81 -14.66
C MET A 320 6.41 1.48 -13.41
N GLY A 321 5.13 1.30 -13.17
CA GLY A 321 4.40 1.83 -12.02
C GLY A 321 3.06 2.44 -12.40
N VAL A 322 2.09 2.30 -11.51
CA VAL A 322 0.72 2.84 -11.64
C VAL A 322 0.30 3.51 -10.34
N VAL A 323 -0.73 4.33 -10.37
CA VAL A 323 -1.30 4.92 -9.17
C VAL A 323 -2.48 4.10 -8.66
N GLY A 324 -2.61 3.99 -7.34
CA GLY A 324 -3.60 3.10 -6.71
C GLY A 324 -4.28 3.65 -5.46
N LEU A 325 -3.72 4.66 -4.75
CA LEU A 325 -4.24 5.15 -3.47
C LEU A 325 -5.72 5.51 -3.54
N GLU A 326 -6.14 6.27 -4.55
CA GLU A 326 -7.50 6.80 -4.67
C GLU A 326 -8.54 5.78 -5.12
N THR A 327 -8.13 4.57 -5.50
CA THR A 327 -9.04 3.52 -6.03
C THR A 327 -9.00 2.22 -5.24
N SER A 328 -8.03 2.03 -4.34
CA SER A 328 -7.70 0.75 -3.71
C SER A 328 -8.88 0.09 -2.99
N PHE A 329 -9.48 0.80 -2.02
CA PHE A 329 -10.62 0.26 -1.27
C PHE A 329 -11.80 -0.06 -2.21
N ALA A 330 -12.17 0.89 -3.07
CA ALA A 330 -13.31 0.73 -3.98
C ALA A 330 -13.08 -0.42 -4.99
N ALA A 331 -11.85 -0.61 -5.49
CA ALA A 331 -11.49 -1.71 -6.37
C ALA A 331 -11.66 -3.07 -5.66
N CYS A 332 -11.08 -3.23 -4.47
CA CYS A 332 -11.22 -4.46 -3.68
C CYS A 332 -12.67 -4.69 -3.23
N TYR A 333 -13.36 -3.65 -2.81
CA TYR A 333 -14.78 -3.76 -2.43
C TYR A 333 -15.63 -4.21 -3.61
N THR A 334 -15.43 -3.63 -4.79
CA THR A 334 -16.20 -3.96 -6.00
C THR A 334 -15.91 -5.36 -6.52
N SER A 335 -14.62 -5.74 -6.58
CA SER A 335 -14.21 -6.99 -7.21
C SER A 335 -14.29 -8.20 -6.29
N LEU A 336 -14.16 -8.00 -4.97
CA LEU A 336 -14.07 -9.11 -4.01
C LEU A 336 -15.20 -9.12 -2.98
N VAL A 337 -15.58 -7.97 -2.42
CA VAL A 337 -16.58 -7.94 -1.33
C VAL A 337 -18.01 -8.00 -1.86
N LYS A 338 -18.35 -7.16 -2.84
CA LYS A 338 -19.71 -7.17 -3.44
C LYS A 338 -20.12 -8.53 -4.02
N PRO A 339 -19.27 -9.25 -4.73
CA PRO A 339 -19.61 -10.59 -5.24
C PRO A 339 -19.55 -11.69 -4.15
N GLY A 340 -19.17 -11.35 -2.90
CA GLY A 340 -19.12 -12.31 -1.80
C GLY A 340 -17.89 -13.21 -1.78
N VAL A 341 -16.83 -12.88 -2.53
CA VAL A 341 -15.55 -13.62 -2.53
C VAL A 341 -14.80 -13.38 -1.22
N LEU A 342 -14.76 -12.14 -0.75
CA LEU A 342 -14.07 -11.73 0.47
C LEU A 342 -15.06 -11.05 1.43
N PRO A 343 -15.12 -11.45 2.72
CA PRO A 343 -15.91 -10.72 3.72
C PRO A 343 -15.38 -9.29 3.91
N LEU A 344 -16.27 -8.30 4.11
CA LEU A 344 -15.88 -6.91 4.39
C LEU A 344 -14.89 -6.82 5.57
N GLY A 345 -15.12 -7.60 6.62
CA GLY A 345 -14.22 -7.62 7.77
C GLY A 345 -12.81 -8.07 7.44
N LYS A 346 -12.68 -9.01 6.50
CA LYS A 346 -11.36 -9.44 6.04
C LYS A 346 -10.67 -8.34 5.20
N LEU A 347 -11.44 -7.58 4.39
CA LEU A 347 -10.87 -6.43 3.67
C LEU A 347 -10.36 -5.37 4.65
N VAL A 348 -11.12 -5.05 5.70
CA VAL A 348 -10.67 -4.08 6.73
C VAL A 348 -9.43 -4.60 7.46
N ASP A 349 -9.39 -5.89 7.86
CA ASP A 349 -8.19 -6.50 8.47
C ASP A 349 -6.97 -6.35 7.56
N LEU A 350 -7.09 -6.64 6.26
CA LEU A 350 -6.00 -6.57 5.27
C LEU A 350 -5.51 -5.14 4.99
N MET A 351 -6.35 -4.12 5.16
CA MET A 351 -6.01 -2.71 4.88
C MET A 351 -5.77 -1.87 6.14
N HIS A 352 -6.01 -2.41 7.34
CA HIS A 352 -5.82 -1.68 8.59
C HIS A 352 -5.17 -2.54 9.67
N ASP A 353 -5.88 -3.60 10.16
CA ASP A 353 -5.46 -4.30 11.37
C ASP A 353 -4.15 -5.08 11.19
N ALA A 354 -3.97 -5.75 10.06
CA ALA A 354 -2.77 -6.54 9.77
C ALA A 354 -1.52 -5.67 9.52
N PRO A 355 -1.59 -4.60 8.67
CA PRO A 355 -0.49 -3.63 8.58
C PRO A 355 -0.13 -3.01 9.93
N MET A 356 -1.13 -2.59 10.72
CA MET A 356 -0.93 -2.01 12.04
C MET A 356 -0.18 -2.99 12.96
N ARG A 357 -0.62 -4.25 13.04
CA ARG A 357 0.03 -5.28 13.87
C ARG A 357 1.46 -5.56 13.43
N ARG A 358 1.71 -5.59 12.13
CA ARG A 358 3.04 -5.95 11.60
C ARG A 358 4.04 -4.83 11.68
N PHE A 359 3.65 -3.63 11.30
CA PHE A 359 4.57 -2.49 11.16
C PHE A 359 4.51 -1.51 12.33
N GLY A 360 3.54 -1.67 13.24
CA GLY A 360 3.41 -0.79 14.41
C GLY A 360 2.95 0.63 14.05
N CYS A 361 2.30 0.81 12.90
CA CYS A 361 1.72 2.08 12.46
C CYS A 361 0.22 1.91 12.23
N GLY A 362 -0.58 2.91 12.57
CA GLY A 362 -2.03 2.85 12.52
C GLY A 362 -2.66 3.24 13.86
N THR A 363 -3.96 3.51 13.84
CA THR A 363 -4.71 3.98 15.01
C THR A 363 -6.05 3.26 15.09
N GLU A 364 -6.34 2.61 16.21
CA GLU A 364 -7.62 1.94 16.42
C GLU A 364 -8.80 2.92 16.48
N LEU A 365 -9.94 2.55 15.94
CA LEU A 365 -11.21 3.30 16.09
C LEU A 365 -11.81 3.04 17.48
N ALA A 366 -11.19 3.58 18.53
CA ALA A 366 -11.55 3.34 19.93
C ALA A 366 -11.50 4.62 20.78
N ILE A 367 -12.29 4.63 21.86
CA ILE A 367 -12.32 5.77 22.79
C ILE A 367 -10.93 5.99 23.40
N GLY A 368 -10.50 7.25 23.41
CA GLY A 368 -9.20 7.69 23.90
C GLY A 368 -8.08 7.70 22.85
N GLN A 369 -8.27 7.05 21.70
CA GLN A 369 -7.31 7.05 20.59
C GLN A 369 -7.35 8.36 19.80
N PRO A 370 -6.27 8.73 19.09
CA PRO A 370 -6.32 9.76 18.06
C PRO A 370 -7.47 9.52 17.08
N ALA A 371 -8.10 10.57 16.61
CA ALA A 371 -9.21 10.45 15.68
C ALA A 371 -8.69 10.39 14.23
N ASP A 372 -8.13 9.24 13.88
CA ASP A 372 -7.74 8.88 12.53
C ASP A 372 -8.80 7.94 11.98
N LEU A 373 -9.71 8.50 11.20
CA LEU A 373 -10.86 7.75 10.68
C LEU A 373 -11.20 8.15 9.25
N THR A 374 -11.90 7.27 8.56
CA THR A 374 -12.38 7.52 7.21
C THR A 374 -13.85 7.15 7.07
N VAL A 375 -14.57 7.86 6.21
CA VAL A 375 -16.01 7.71 5.97
C VAL A 375 -16.24 7.29 4.54
N PHE A 376 -16.92 6.17 4.34
CA PHE A 376 -17.24 5.62 3.02
C PHE A 376 -18.74 5.44 2.81
N ASN A 377 -19.24 5.80 1.63
CA ASN A 377 -20.54 5.36 1.16
C ASN A 377 -20.39 4.07 0.35
N LEU A 378 -20.79 2.93 0.92
CA LEU A 378 -20.63 1.61 0.31
C LEU A 378 -21.68 1.30 -0.78
N SER A 379 -22.71 2.14 -0.95
CA SER A 379 -23.75 1.96 -1.97
C SER A 379 -23.52 2.82 -3.22
N GLU A 380 -22.69 3.84 -3.11
CA GLU A 380 -22.41 4.78 -4.20
C GLU A 380 -21.35 4.23 -5.15
N SER A 381 -21.54 4.48 -6.44
CA SER A 381 -20.61 4.07 -7.49
C SER A 381 -20.17 5.27 -8.32
N TYR A 382 -18.95 5.19 -8.84
CA TYR A 382 -18.38 6.22 -9.71
C TYR A 382 -17.56 5.56 -10.83
N VAL A 383 -17.37 6.28 -11.93
CA VAL A 383 -16.43 5.90 -12.99
C VAL A 383 -15.08 6.50 -12.64
N VAL A 384 -14.02 5.68 -12.71
CA VAL A 384 -12.66 6.16 -12.44
C VAL A 384 -12.20 7.08 -13.56
N GLU A 385 -12.04 8.36 -13.24
CA GLU A 385 -11.54 9.40 -14.12
C GLU A 385 -10.19 9.91 -13.60
N PRO A 386 -9.05 9.43 -14.14
CA PRO A 386 -7.72 9.79 -13.60
C PRO A 386 -7.43 11.29 -13.59
N GLU A 387 -8.09 12.09 -14.44
CA GLU A 387 -7.91 13.55 -14.45
C GLU A 387 -8.46 14.22 -13.17
N GLN A 388 -9.33 13.53 -12.41
CA GLN A 388 -9.85 14.02 -11.13
C GLN A 388 -8.97 13.62 -9.93
N PHE A 389 -7.94 12.81 -10.12
CA PHE A 389 -7.06 12.38 -9.03
C PHE A 389 -6.31 13.55 -8.40
N LEU A 390 -6.09 13.47 -7.10
CA LEU A 390 -5.27 14.43 -6.33
C LEU A 390 -3.77 14.12 -6.46
N SER A 391 -3.40 12.86 -6.72
CA SER A 391 -2.07 12.48 -7.17
C SER A 391 -1.70 13.22 -8.45
N MET A 392 -0.40 13.50 -8.67
CA MET A 392 0.09 13.98 -9.96
C MET A 392 0.09 12.88 -11.03
N GLY A 393 0.19 11.61 -10.61
CA GLY A 393 0.12 10.46 -11.50
C GLY A 393 -1.29 10.25 -12.07
N ARG A 394 -1.36 9.78 -13.32
CA ARG A 394 -2.64 9.54 -14.02
C ARG A 394 -2.77 8.12 -14.57
N ALA A 395 -1.69 7.35 -14.54
CA ALA A 395 -1.68 6.01 -15.12
C ALA A 395 -2.23 4.98 -14.12
N THR A 396 -3.39 4.42 -14.42
CA THR A 396 -4.02 3.35 -13.65
C THR A 396 -4.78 2.42 -14.59
N PRO A 397 -4.70 1.09 -14.39
CA PRO A 397 -5.50 0.14 -15.18
C PRO A 397 -7.01 0.29 -14.90
N PHE A 398 -7.39 0.93 -13.79
CA PHE A 398 -8.80 1.17 -13.44
C PHE A 398 -9.46 2.31 -14.21
N ALA A 399 -8.76 3.07 -15.05
CA ALA A 399 -9.35 4.19 -15.81
C ALA A 399 -10.56 3.74 -16.64
N GLY A 400 -11.72 4.40 -16.44
CA GLY A 400 -12.99 4.08 -17.07
C GLY A 400 -13.77 2.93 -16.41
N VAL A 401 -13.23 2.28 -15.38
CA VAL A 401 -13.92 1.21 -14.64
C VAL A 401 -14.91 1.84 -13.66
N THR A 402 -16.10 1.27 -13.53
CA THR A 402 -17.07 1.65 -12.50
C THR A 402 -16.74 0.93 -11.20
N LEU A 403 -16.42 1.68 -10.16
CA LEU A 403 -16.16 1.19 -8.82
C LEU A 403 -17.26 1.61 -7.85
N THR A 404 -17.48 0.82 -6.80
CA THR A 404 -18.44 1.08 -5.72
C THR A 404 -17.68 1.23 -4.40
N GLY A 405 -18.15 2.12 -3.53
CA GLY A 405 -17.48 2.43 -2.27
C GLY A 405 -16.71 3.75 -2.39
N VAL A 406 -17.45 4.87 -2.24
CA VAL A 406 -16.88 6.22 -2.37
C VAL A 406 -16.40 6.71 -1.01
N CYS A 407 -15.14 7.11 -0.92
CA CYS A 407 -14.63 7.83 0.24
C CYS A 407 -15.30 9.22 0.30
N LYS A 408 -15.86 9.57 1.45
CA LYS A 408 -16.54 10.85 1.66
C LYS A 408 -15.73 11.80 2.53
N MET A 409 -14.87 11.27 3.38
CA MET A 409 -14.07 12.09 4.29
C MET A 409 -12.93 11.26 4.88
N THR A 410 -11.81 11.92 5.15
CA THR A 410 -10.71 11.39 5.96
C THR A 410 -10.30 12.42 7.01
N MET A 411 -10.16 11.95 8.24
CA MET A 411 -9.78 12.74 9.41
C MET A 411 -8.48 12.19 10.01
N ILE A 412 -7.56 13.07 10.33
CA ILE A 412 -6.26 12.76 10.94
C ILE A 412 -6.10 13.63 12.19
N ASP A 413 -5.80 13.02 13.34
CA ASP A 413 -5.68 13.73 14.64
C ASP A 413 -6.87 14.66 14.89
N GLY A 414 -8.09 14.24 14.51
CA GLY A 414 -9.32 15.02 14.66
C GLY A 414 -9.46 16.21 13.71
N LYS A 415 -8.61 16.33 12.70
CA LYS A 415 -8.71 17.35 11.64
C LYS A 415 -9.17 16.70 10.36
N ILE A 416 -10.21 17.24 9.73
CA ILE A 416 -10.63 16.81 8.40
C ILE A 416 -9.55 17.27 7.41
N VAL A 417 -8.83 16.31 6.80
CA VAL A 417 -7.76 16.56 5.84
C VAL A 417 -8.23 16.45 4.40
N TRP A 418 -9.31 15.69 4.19
CA TRP A 418 -10.01 15.60 2.92
C TRP A 418 -11.51 15.39 3.16
N LYS A 419 -12.33 15.98 2.32
CA LYS A 419 -13.80 15.85 2.35
C LYS A 419 -14.37 16.11 0.97
N GLU A 420 -15.33 15.26 0.53
CA GLU A 420 -16.11 15.51 -0.66
C GLU A 420 -17.08 16.69 -0.44
N GLU A 421 -17.35 17.48 -1.50
CA GLU A 421 -18.20 18.69 -1.40
C GLU A 421 -19.64 18.38 -0.98
N THR A 422 -20.13 17.18 -1.28
CA THR A 422 -21.52 16.74 -1.11
C THR A 422 -21.80 15.92 0.17
N LEU A 423 -20.95 15.99 1.15
CA LEU A 423 -21.16 15.30 2.44
C LEU A 423 -22.01 16.15 3.37
#